data_6f1ee3637bc3b9d83c22b6a6cedcaef2
#
_entry.id   6f1ee3637bc3b9d83c22b6a6cedcaef2
#
_cell.length_a   1.000
_cell.length_b   1.000
_cell.length_c   1.000
_cell.angle_alpha   90.00
_cell.angle_beta   90.00
_cell.angle_gamma   90.00
#
_symmetry.space_group_name_H-M   'P 1'
#
loop_
_entity.id
_entity.type
_entity.pdbx_description
1 polymer ?
#
loop_
_entity_poly.entity_id
_entity_poly.type
_entity_poly.pdbx_seq_one_letter_code
_entity_poly.pdbx_strand_id
1 'polypeptide(L)'
;TIRTTDIANFWHYLESATLPVITKSTTTENREVTFLWRSEKAVQGVYLRLNRVTDKKDVKKGLMTHIPSTDIWMLTLVLPASYRGSYSFIEIPTDMTQKDIFQLGSRFSPLPGKSDPFNKTAEINIRGFGESVLSLDMAPEQKEWDDTSHKCTGILSTLHSFVAGYQRRIRLYFPQNPTSVPLGLLVLPDAEIWFDRMDITRALDMAITTGHIAPMAIMGIDNINESDRMNILGGNKELIFDIAENLIPQLYRDYPNIVWAGRSNTILAGQSLGGVTALMAAIYASTTFGTIISHSPSMWWNPDQGSPILFTENDTSWVSEQILSAPPKDVNIQLGVGSLEGTTVSHVQRLHQSLIAAGLESNLTVYAGGHDYAWWRGAIIDALANYNCRKISDNNFV
;
A
#
# COMPACT_ATOMS: atom_id res chain seq x y z
N THR A 1 26.10 -7.09 -37.77
CA THR A 1 24.76 -7.75 -37.84
C THR A 1 24.61 -8.65 -36.63
N ILE A 2 23.58 -8.41 -35.80
CA ILE A 2 23.28 -9.23 -34.62
C ILE A 2 22.74 -10.58 -35.12
N ARG A 3 23.34 -11.69 -34.69
CA ARG A 3 22.91 -13.04 -35.09
C ARG A 3 21.81 -13.56 -34.14
N THR A 4 20.94 -14.43 -34.63
CA THR A 4 19.89 -15.09 -33.86
C THR A 4 20.45 -15.83 -32.63
N THR A 5 21.63 -16.45 -32.77
CA THR A 5 22.35 -17.12 -31.69
C THR A 5 22.81 -16.16 -30.60
N ASP A 6 23.19 -14.92 -30.97
CA ASP A 6 23.60 -13.90 -30.00
C ASP A 6 22.40 -13.45 -29.15
N ILE A 7 21.22 -13.33 -29.75
CA ILE A 7 19.98 -13.00 -29.06
C ILE A 7 19.60 -14.10 -28.06
N ALA A 8 19.64 -15.37 -28.51
CA ALA A 8 19.34 -16.51 -27.66
C ALA A 8 20.31 -16.61 -26.48
N ASN A 9 21.61 -16.38 -26.71
CA ASN A 9 22.63 -16.38 -25.67
C ASN A 9 22.43 -15.23 -24.68
N PHE A 10 22.01 -14.07 -25.14
CA PHE A 10 21.70 -12.91 -24.31
C PHE A 10 20.59 -13.24 -23.31
N TRP A 11 19.46 -13.77 -23.78
CA TRP A 11 18.36 -14.14 -22.89
C TRP A 11 18.71 -15.29 -21.97
N HIS A 12 19.46 -16.27 -22.46
CA HIS A 12 19.96 -17.37 -21.62
C HIS A 12 20.88 -16.87 -20.49
N TYR A 13 21.74 -15.92 -20.78
CA TYR A 13 22.56 -15.27 -19.76
C TYR A 13 21.71 -14.54 -18.70
N LEU A 14 20.63 -13.86 -19.12
CA LEU A 14 19.73 -13.15 -18.22
C LEU A 14 18.88 -14.08 -17.34
N GLU A 15 18.66 -15.34 -17.73
CA GLU A 15 17.98 -16.32 -16.86
C GLU A 15 18.70 -16.53 -15.53
N SER A 16 20.01 -16.40 -15.50
CA SER A 16 20.83 -16.48 -14.29
C SER A 16 21.05 -15.14 -13.59
N ALA A 17 20.72 -14.03 -14.26
CA ALA A 17 20.80 -12.68 -13.72
C ALA A 17 19.44 -12.24 -13.15
N THR A 18 19.44 -11.25 -12.29
CA THR A 18 18.22 -10.61 -11.78
C THR A 18 17.94 -9.35 -12.57
N LEU A 19 16.73 -9.22 -13.13
CA LEU A 19 16.26 -7.99 -13.74
C LEU A 19 15.34 -7.24 -12.77
N PRO A 20 15.24 -5.91 -12.87
CA PRO A 20 16.03 -5.02 -13.75
C PRO A 20 17.51 -4.97 -13.40
N VAL A 21 18.33 -4.56 -14.38
CA VAL A 21 19.77 -4.36 -14.17
C VAL A 21 19.96 -3.03 -13.44
N ILE A 22 20.63 -3.09 -12.29
CA ILE A 22 20.86 -1.93 -11.45
C ILE A 22 22.33 -1.58 -11.48
N THR A 23 22.66 -0.37 -11.93
CA THR A 23 24.00 0.18 -11.85
C THR A 23 24.02 1.37 -10.91
N LYS A 24 25.11 1.49 -10.13
CA LYS A 24 25.31 2.64 -9.28
C LYS A 24 25.54 3.85 -10.15
N SER A 25 24.72 4.87 -9.97
CA SER A 25 24.97 6.16 -10.60
C SER A 25 26.21 6.83 -9.96
N THR A 26 26.73 7.86 -10.60
CA THR A 26 27.84 8.65 -10.06
C THR A 26 27.52 9.35 -8.73
N THR A 27 26.22 9.47 -8.40
CA THR A 27 25.74 9.96 -7.10
C THR A 27 25.29 8.78 -6.23
N THR A 28 25.68 8.77 -4.96
CA THR A 28 25.32 7.71 -4.00
C THR A 28 23.82 7.63 -3.72
N GLU A 29 23.06 8.69 -4.04
CA GLU A 29 21.64 8.82 -3.75
C GLU A 29 20.73 8.22 -4.82
N ASN A 30 21.25 7.99 -6.02
CA ASN A 30 20.47 7.50 -7.16
C ASN A 30 21.04 6.20 -7.72
N ARG A 31 20.19 5.49 -8.46
CA ARG A 31 20.57 4.29 -9.22
C ARG A 31 20.06 4.39 -10.65
N GLU A 32 20.84 3.90 -11.60
CA GLU A 32 20.37 3.66 -12.95
C GLU A 32 19.74 2.26 -13.01
N VAL A 33 18.50 2.19 -13.46
CA VAL A 33 17.74 0.96 -13.53
C VAL A 33 17.37 0.71 -15.00
N THR A 34 17.86 -0.39 -15.55
CA THR A 34 17.56 -0.78 -16.94
C THR A 34 16.58 -1.93 -16.94
N PHE A 35 15.40 -1.65 -17.51
CA PHE A 35 14.35 -2.62 -17.71
C PHE A 35 14.47 -3.23 -19.09
N LEU A 36 14.28 -4.54 -19.20
CA LEU A 36 14.34 -5.31 -20.42
C LEU A 36 13.07 -6.12 -20.60
N TRP A 37 12.57 -6.14 -21.82
CA TRP A 37 11.41 -6.94 -22.19
C TRP A 37 11.69 -7.68 -23.49
N ARG A 38 11.33 -8.96 -23.52
CA ARG A 38 11.38 -9.79 -24.72
C ARG A 38 10.01 -9.85 -25.35
N SER A 39 9.87 -9.35 -26.58
CA SER A 39 8.64 -9.46 -27.34
C SER A 39 8.77 -10.52 -28.42
N GLU A 40 7.99 -11.58 -28.32
CA GLU A 40 8.00 -12.71 -29.25
C GLU A 40 7.06 -12.50 -30.45
N LYS A 41 6.26 -11.46 -30.43
CA LYS A 41 5.32 -11.09 -31.47
C LYS A 41 5.53 -9.67 -31.96
N ALA A 42 4.96 -9.37 -33.14
CA ALA A 42 4.99 -8.02 -33.67
C ALA A 42 4.16 -7.09 -32.79
N VAL A 43 4.78 -6.01 -32.33
CA VAL A 43 4.14 -4.97 -31.53
C VAL A 43 4.55 -3.60 -32.05
N GLN A 44 3.68 -2.63 -31.88
CA GLN A 44 3.97 -1.23 -32.20
C GLN A 44 4.96 -0.60 -31.20
N GLY A 45 4.91 -1.04 -29.95
CA GLY A 45 5.74 -0.57 -28.87
C GLY A 45 5.59 -1.43 -27.63
N VAL A 46 6.38 -1.14 -26.62
CA VAL A 46 6.25 -1.72 -25.28
C VAL A 46 6.29 -0.56 -24.28
N TYR A 47 5.33 -0.56 -23.37
CA TYR A 47 5.20 0.44 -22.33
C TYR A 47 5.53 -0.19 -20.98
N LEU A 48 6.48 0.42 -20.27
CA LEU A 48 6.75 0.13 -18.86
C LEU A 48 5.87 1.01 -17.99
N ARG A 49 4.94 0.42 -17.26
CA ARG A 49 4.15 1.10 -16.25
C ARG A 49 4.82 0.94 -14.90
N LEU A 50 5.48 1.97 -14.42
CA LEU A 50 6.11 2.05 -13.12
C LEU A 50 5.37 3.09 -12.27
N ASN A 51 4.86 2.68 -11.12
CA ASN A 51 3.94 3.47 -10.29
C ASN A 51 4.51 4.85 -9.96
N ARG A 52 3.78 5.88 -10.39
CA ARG A 52 4.08 7.32 -10.21
C ARG A 52 5.40 7.79 -10.82
N VAL A 53 6.00 6.99 -11.68
CA VAL A 53 7.17 7.37 -12.47
C VAL A 53 6.81 7.51 -13.94
N THR A 54 6.14 6.50 -14.51
CA THR A 54 5.79 6.44 -15.92
C THR A 54 4.29 6.27 -16.19
N ASP A 55 3.49 6.22 -15.15
CA ASP A 55 2.04 6.11 -15.29
C ASP A 55 1.35 7.48 -15.37
N LYS A 56 0.03 7.48 -15.47
CA LYS A 56 -0.81 8.69 -15.51
C LYS A 56 -0.45 9.61 -16.68
N LYS A 57 0.10 10.77 -16.41
CA LYS A 57 0.48 11.77 -17.42
C LYS A 57 1.84 11.52 -18.05
N ASP A 58 2.60 10.60 -17.50
CA ASP A 58 4.01 10.39 -17.87
C ASP A 58 4.22 9.13 -18.74
N VAL A 59 3.21 8.72 -19.52
CA VAL A 59 3.27 7.53 -20.38
C VAL A 59 4.48 7.56 -21.33
N LYS A 60 4.82 8.73 -21.88
CA LYS A 60 5.98 8.87 -22.77
C LYS A 60 7.29 8.44 -22.13
N LYS A 61 7.46 8.65 -20.84
CA LYS A 61 8.67 8.24 -20.10
C LYS A 61 8.80 6.71 -20.01
N GLY A 62 7.67 6.00 -20.10
CA GLY A 62 7.64 4.54 -20.02
C GLY A 62 7.70 3.84 -21.36
N LEU A 63 7.70 4.55 -22.48
CA LEU A 63 7.82 3.92 -23.79
C LEU A 63 9.24 3.42 -23.99
N MET A 64 9.38 2.11 -24.15
CA MET A 64 10.66 1.43 -24.29
C MET A 64 11.22 1.58 -25.69
N THR A 65 12.54 1.46 -25.81
CA THR A 65 13.25 1.50 -27.07
C THR A 65 13.48 0.09 -27.59
N HIS A 66 13.09 -0.16 -28.85
CA HIS A 66 13.37 -1.41 -29.53
C HIS A 66 14.83 -1.41 -30.06
N ILE A 67 15.56 -2.46 -29.76
CA ILE A 67 16.88 -2.67 -30.36
C ILE A 67 16.69 -3.30 -31.74
N PRO A 68 17.11 -2.61 -32.84
CA PRO A 68 16.86 -3.10 -34.20
C PRO A 68 17.38 -4.51 -34.43
N SER A 69 16.65 -5.31 -35.22
CA SER A 69 16.96 -6.69 -35.54
C SER A 69 17.01 -7.66 -34.36
N THR A 70 16.35 -7.32 -33.26
CA THR A 70 16.24 -8.16 -32.07
C THR A 70 14.79 -8.20 -31.58
N ASP A 71 14.53 -9.07 -30.61
CA ASP A 71 13.28 -9.12 -29.85
C ASP A 71 13.37 -8.34 -28.51
N ILE A 72 14.40 -7.49 -28.38
CA ILE A 72 14.74 -6.79 -27.13
C ILE A 72 14.17 -5.38 -27.14
N TRP A 73 13.46 -5.07 -26.04
CA TRP A 73 13.01 -3.72 -25.70
C TRP A 73 13.69 -3.31 -24.39
N MET A 74 14.14 -2.07 -24.31
CA MET A 74 14.86 -1.58 -23.14
C MET A 74 14.45 -0.14 -22.76
N LEU A 75 14.58 0.15 -21.48
CA LEU A 75 14.40 1.50 -20.92
C LEU A 75 15.28 1.63 -19.68
N THR A 76 16.07 2.70 -19.62
CA THR A 76 16.86 3.04 -18.44
C THR A 76 16.27 4.26 -17.76
N LEU A 77 16.03 4.15 -16.45
CA LEU A 77 15.54 5.23 -15.61
C LEU A 77 16.50 5.47 -14.45
N VAL A 78 16.59 6.72 -14.01
CA VAL A 78 17.32 7.10 -12.80
C VAL A 78 16.30 7.23 -11.66
N LEU A 79 16.49 6.46 -10.60
CA LEU A 79 15.58 6.40 -9.47
C LEU A 79 16.36 6.62 -8.16
N PRO A 80 15.70 7.14 -7.12
CA PRO A 80 16.32 7.21 -5.80
C PRO A 80 16.74 5.82 -5.31
N ALA A 81 17.90 5.72 -4.66
CA ALA A 81 18.44 4.44 -4.17
C ALA A 81 17.52 3.72 -3.17
N SER A 82 16.63 4.46 -2.52
CA SER A 82 15.62 3.95 -1.57
C SER A 82 14.27 3.63 -2.21
N TYR A 83 14.14 3.74 -3.53
CA TYR A 83 12.88 3.51 -4.24
C TYR A 83 12.40 2.07 -4.12
N ARG A 84 11.07 1.93 -3.90
CA ARG A 84 10.34 0.66 -4.04
C ARG A 84 9.04 0.93 -4.77
N GLY A 85 8.74 0.13 -5.79
CA GLY A 85 7.52 0.31 -6.55
C GLY A 85 7.12 -0.90 -7.37
N SER A 86 5.84 -1.00 -7.68
CA SER A 86 5.29 -2.01 -8.58
C SER A 86 5.42 -1.56 -10.03
N TYR A 87 5.65 -2.53 -10.91
CA TYR A 87 5.71 -2.28 -12.35
C TYR A 87 5.19 -3.46 -13.17
N SER A 88 4.78 -3.16 -14.39
CA SER A 88 4.37 -4.13 -15.39
C SER A 88 4.74 -3.66 -16.78
N PHE A 89 4.80 -4.61 -17.71
CA PHE A 89 5.02 -4.32 -19.12
C PHE A 89 3.72 -4.48 -19.89
N ILE A 90 3.45 -3.55 -20.80
CA ILE A 90 2.28 -3.59 -21.68
C ILE A 90 2.76 -3.59 -23.12
N GLU A 91 2.51 -4.69 -23.84
CA GLU A 91 2.77 -4.76 -25.26
C GLU A 91 1.68 -4.02 -26.03
N ILE A 92 2.06 -3.08 -26.89
CA ILE A 92 1.14 -2.22 -27.64
C ILE A 92 0.87 -2.86 -28.99
N PRO A 93 -0.39 -3.28 -29.29
CA PRO A 93 -0.73 -3.83 -30.58
C PRO A 93 -0.48 -2.85 -31.73
N THR A 94 -0.21 -3.38 -32.91
CA THR A 94 0.12 -2.59 -34.11
C THR A 94 -1.00 -1.66 -34.56
N ASP A 95 -2.24 -1.95 -34.23
CA ASP A 95 -3.44 -1.20 -34.60
C ASP A 95 -3.93 -0.20 -33.56
N MET A 96 -3.23 -0.08 -32.42
CA MET A 96 -3.62 0.85 -31.36
C MET A 96 -3.37 2.31 -31.76
N THR A 97 -4.35 3.19 -31.49
CA THR A 97 -4.24 4.62 -31.76
C THR A 97 -3.39 5.35 -30.73
N GLN A 98 -2.85 6.52 -31.08
CA GLN A 98 -2.06 7.35 -30.16
C GLN A 98 -2.87 7.76 -28.92
N LYS A 99 -4.15 8.04 -29.10
CA LYS A 99 -5.05 8.38 -27.98
C LYS A 99 -5.14 7.24 -26.98
N ASP A 100 -5.27 6.00 -27.44
CA ASP A 100 -5.36 4.83 -26.59
C ASP A 100 -4.03 4.53 -25.90
N ILE A 101 -2.90 4.78 -26.56
CA ILE A 101 -1.56 4.63 -25.99
C ILE A 101 -1.40 5.55 -24.76
N PHE A 102 -1.84 6.80 -24.84
CA PHE A 102 -1.75 7.72 -23.71
C PHE A 102 -2.64 7.34 -22.52
N GLN A 103 -3.64 6.48 -22.74
CA GLN A 103 -4.49 5.96 -21.67
C GLN A 103 -3.91 4.74 -20.94
N LEU A 104 -2.82 4.16 -21.45
CA LEU A 104 -2.19 2.98 -20.83
C LEU A 104 -1.68 3.23 -19.41
N GLY A 105 -1.34 4.46 -19.08
CA GLY A 105 -0.92 4.85 -17.73
C GLY A 105 -2.06 5.06 -16.74
N SER A 106 -3.32 5.10 -17.18
CA SER A 106 -4.47 5.31 -16.31
C SER A 106 -4.90 4.00 -15.61
N ARG A 107 -5.66 4.14 -14.51
CA ARG A 107 -6.29 2.99 -13.85
C ARG A 107 -7.31 2.26 -14.75
N PHE A 108 -7.78 2.92 -15.80
CA PHE A 108 -8.71 2.37 -16.79
C PHE A 108 -7.99 1.97 -18.06
N SER A 109 -6.72 1.57 -17.97
CA SER A 109 -5.94 1.10 -19.10
C SER A 109 -6.71 0.01 -19.88
N PRO A 110 -6.81 0.12 -21.21
CA PRO A 110 -7.51 -0.89 -22.01
C PRO A 110 -6.78 -2.22 -22.11
N LEU A 111 -5.51 -2.27 -21.70
CA LEU A 111 -4.68 -3.47 -21.75
C LEU A 111 -4.15 -3.83 -20.37
N PRO A 112 -4.18 -5.13 -20.02
CA PRO A 112 -3.54 -5.60 -18.79
C PRO A 112 -2.02 -5.56 -18.93
N GLY A 113 -1.33 -5.33 -17.81
CA GLY A 113 0.11 -5.46 -17.75
C GLY A 113 0.54 -6.91 -17.56
N LYS A 114 1.80 -7.16 -17.84
CA LYS A 114 2.47 -8.45 -17.60
C LYS A 114 3.64 -8.23 -16.64
N SER A 115 3.81 -9.14 -15.71
CA SER A 115 4.97 -9.10 -14.81
C SER A 115 6.27 -9.39 -15.56
N ASP A 116 7.38 -9.02 -14.93
CA ASP A 116 8.72 -9.25 -15.46
C ASP A 116 9.12 -10.71 -15.20
N PRO A 117 9.30 -11.54 -16.26
CA PRO A 117 9.62 -12.94 -16.07
C PRO A 117 11.02 -13.19 -15.49
N PHE A 118 11.89 -12.18 -15.54
CA PHE A 118 13.26 -12.27 -15.00
C PHE A 118 13.41 -11.65 -13.61
N ASN A 119 12.33 -11.09 -13.06
CA ASN A 119 12.32 -10.62 -11.68
C ASN A 119 11.94 -11.78 -10.76
N LYS A 120 12.85 -12.16 -9.88
CA LYS A 120 12.69 -13.34 -8.98
C LYS A 120 11.96 -13.01 -7.69
N THR A 121 11.58 -11.76 -7.45
CA THR A 121 10.81 -11.40 -6.27
C THR A 121 9.34 -11.78 -6.46
N ALA A 122 8.62 -11.99 -5.34
CA ALA A 122 7.21 -12.33 -5.40
C ALA A 122 6.39 -11.21 -6.04
N GLU A 123 5.50 -11.58 -6.96
CA GLU A 123 4.57 -10.67 -7.60
C GLU A 123 3.49 -10.22 -6.62
N ILE A 124 2.92 -9.05 -6.88
CA ILE A 124 1.66 -8.61 -6.29
C ILE A 124 0.58 -8.59 -7.37
N ASN A 125 -0.65 -8.97 -7.00
CA ASN A 125 -1.78 -9.01 -7.92
C ASN A 125 -2.97 -8.27 -7.31
N ILE A 126 -2.99 -6.97 -7.47
CA ILE A 126 -4.05 -6.11 -6.91
C ILE A 126 -5.16 -5.87 -7.93
N ARG A 127 -4.79 -5.78 -9.22
CA ARG A 127 -5.70 -5.35 -10.29
C ARG A 127 -6.16 -6.48 -11.21
N GLY A 128 -5.95 -7.74 -10.83
CA GLY A 128 -6.30 -8.89 -11.65
C GLY A 128 -5.19 -9.38 -12.58
N PHE A 129 -4.03 -8.75 -12.58
CA PHE A 129 -2.82 -9.21 -13.26
C PHE A 129 -1.60 -9.05 -12.36
N GLY A 130 -0.58 -9.87 -12.58
CA GLY A 130 0.65 -9.82 -11.79
C GLY A 130 1.47 -8.57 -12.08
N GLU A 131 1.92 -7.91 -11.03
CA GLU A 131 2.89 -6.82 -11.11
C GLU A 131 4.17 -7.26 -10.39
N SER A 132 5.32 -6.92 -10.97
CA SER A 132 6.61 -7.15 -10.34
C SER A 132 6.91 -6.02 -9.36
N VAL A 133 7.74 -6.30 -8.37
CA VAL A 133 8.18 -5.29 -7.40
C VAL A 133 9.66 -5.00 -7.62
N LEU A 134 9.99 -3.72 -7.81
CA LEU A 134 11.35 -3.22 -7.82
C LEU A 134 11.67 -2.70 -6.43
N SER A 135 12.69 -3.26 -5.78
CA SER A 135 13.21 -2.77 -4.51
C SER A 135 14.68 -2.47 -4.68
N LEU A 136 15.06 -1.19 -4.61
CA LEU A 136 16.46 -0.81 -4.69
C LEU A 136 17.19 -1.06 -3.37
N ASP A 137 18.49 -1.07 -3.40
CA ASP A 137 19.33 -1.55 -2.31
C ASP A 137 19.21 -0.75 -1.00
N MET A 138 18.79 0.50 -1.07
CA MET A 138 18.57 1.35 0.11
C MET A 138 17.08 1.49 0.49
N ALA A 139 16.18 0.75 -0.14
CA ALA A 139 14.79 0.70 0.28
C ALA A 139 14.70 0.06 1.68
N PRO A 140 13.76 0.52 2.54
CA PRO A 140 13.56 -0.09 3.86
C PRO A 140 13.30 -1.60 3.76
N GLU A 141 13.91 -2.38 4.64
CA GLU A 141 13.68 -3.82 4.67
C GLU A 141 12.22 -4.18 4.95
N GLN A 142 11.76 -5.24 4.30
CA GLN A 142 10.43 -5.81 4.49
C GLN A 142 10.57 -7.32 4.76
N LYS A 143 11.17 -7.69 5.87
CA LYS A 143 11.53 -9.08 6.20
C LYS A 143 10.34 -10.03 6.10
N GLU A 144 9.20 -9.62 6.64
CA GLU A 144 8.00 -10.44 6.69
C GLU A 144 7.37 -10.64 5.30
N TRP A 145 7.64 -9.72 4.38
CA TRP A 145 7.16 -9.81 3.00
C TRP A 145 8.14 -10.52 2.07
N ASP A 146 9.43 -10.37 2.33
CA ASP A 146 10.49 -11.00 1.52
C ASP A 146 10.63 -12.49 1.84
N ASP A 147 10.47 -12.88 3.10
CA ASP A 147 10.49 -14.29 3.53
C ASP A 147 9.09 -14.91 3.45
N THR A 148 8.79 -15.55 2.33
CA THR A 148 7.52 -16.22 2.11
C THR A 148 7.45 -17.63 2.69
N SER A 149 8.52 -18.13 3.34
CA SER A 149 8.58 -19.47 3.90
C SER A 149 7.80 -19.64 5.20
N HIS A 150 7.53 -18.55 5.91
CA HIS A 150 6.77 -18.59 7.16
C HIS A 150 5.36 -19.10 6.92
N LYS A 151 4.95 -20.10 7.69
CA LYS A 151 3.57 -20.59 7.69
C LYS A 151 2.80 -19.94 8.82
N CYS A 152 1.63 -19.41 8.49
CA CYS A 152 0.76 -18.80 9.48
C CYS A 152 0.36 -19.83 10.54
N THR A 153 0.71 -19.56 11.80
CA THR A 153 0.35 -20.40 12.95
C THR A 153 -0.92 -19.95 13.64
N GLY A 154 -1.44 -18.78 13.25
CA GLY A 154 -2.66 -18.22 13.81
C GLY A 154 -3.93 -18.87 13.31
N ILE A 155 -5.04 -18.43 13.87
CA ILE A 155 -6.39 -18.92 13.57
C ILE A 155 -7.07 -17.92 12.67
N LEU A 156 -7.52 -18.41 11.51
CA LEU A 156 -8.25 -17.61 10.52
C LEU A 156 -9.73 -18.01 10.53
N SER A 157 -10.62 -17.03 10.50
CA SER A 157 -12.05 -17.27 10.32
C SER A 157 -12.69 -16.14 9.52
N THR A 158 -13.85 -16.43 8.95
CA THR A 158 -14.64 -15.45 8.20
C THR A 158 -16.05 -15.51 8.70
N LEU A 159 -16.63 -14.35 8.97
CA LEU A 159 -18.05 -14.22 9.28
C LEU A 159 -18.70 -13.23 8.30
N HIS A 160 -20.01 -13.29 8.23
CA HIS A 160 -20.81 -12.34 7.44
C HIS A 160 -21.60 -11.47 8.38
N SER A 161 -21.58 -10.17 8.15
CA SER A 161 -22.31 -9.20 8.96
C SER A 161 -22.86 -8.07 8.09
N PHE A 162 -23.97 -7.52 8.53
CA PHE A 162 -24.55 -6.33 7.88
C PHE A 162 -23.81 -5.09 8.37
N VAL A 163 -23.03 -4.49 7.48
CA VAL A 163 -22.17 -3.36 7.79
C VAL A 163 -22.22 -2.36 6.63
N ALA A 164 -22.41 -1.09 6.95
CA ALA A 164 -22.49 -0.01 5.97
C ALA A 164 -23.44 -0.32 4.80
N GLY A 165 -24.65 -0.77 5.14
CA GLY A 165 -25.75 -0.96 4.20
C GLY A 165 -25.84 -2.31 3.52
N TYR A 166 -24.86 -3.21 3.66
CA TYR A 166 -24.83 -4.50 2.99
C TYR A 166 -24.29 -5.62 3.87
N GLN A 167 -24.72 -6.86 3.57
CA GLN A 167 -24.04 -8.05 4.07
C GLN A 167 -22.67 -8.14 3.43
N ARG A 168 -21.63 -8.29 4.24
CA ARG A 168 -20.25 -8.39 3.77
C ARG A 168 -19.42 -9.32 4.62
N ARG A 169 -18.32 -9.81 4.05
CA ARG A 169 -17.39 -10.65 4.77
C ARG A 169 -16.58 -9.82 5.74
N ILE A 170 -16.44 -10.33 6.95
CA ILE A 170 -15.54 -9.83 7.97
C ILE A 170 -14.50 -10.91 8.21
N ARG A 171 -13.22 -10.56 8.06
CA ARG A 171 -12.10 -11.48 8.19
C ARG A 171 -11.49 -11.35 9.57
N LEU A 172 -11.29 -12.46 10.24
CA LEU A 172 -10.68 -12.49 11.57
C LEU A 172 -9.37 -13.29 11.52
N TYR A 173 -8.37 -12.76 12.18
CA TYR A 173 -7.12 -13.44 12.48
C TYR A 173 -6.83 -13.28 13.97
N PHE A 174 -6.47 -14.40 14.60
CA PHE A 174 -5.94 -14.41 15.97
C PHE A 174 -4.56 -15.09 15.96
N PRO A 175 -3.57 -14.55 16.67
CA PRO A 175 -2.29 -15.23 16.79
C PRO A 175 -2.45 -16.55 17.57
N GLN A 176 -1.46 -17.43 17.48
CA GLN A 176 -1.44 -18.66 18.24
C GLN A 176 -1.53 -18.37 19.75
N ASN A 177 -2.32 -19.16 20.48
CA ASN A 177 -2.57 -18.99 21.92
C ASN A 177 -3.13 -17.58 22.25
N PRO A 178 -4.27 -17.19 21.68
CA PRO A 178 -4.75 -15.82 21.78
C PRO A 178 -5.18 -15.41 23.19
N THR A 179 -5.33 -16.35 24.13
CA THR A 179 -5.69 -16.08 25.53
C THR A 179 -4.49 -15.95 26.47
N SER A 180 -3.26 -16.13 25.97
CA SER A 180 -2.06 -16.15 26.81
C SER A 180 -1.54 -14.76 27.17
N VAL A 181 -1.83 -13.75 26.36
CA VAL A 181 -1.41 -12.35 26.53
C VAL A 181 -2.50 -11.41 26.11
N PRO A 182 -2.52 -10.15 26.59
CA PRO A 182 -3.43 -9.14 26.06
C PRO A 182 -3.18 -8.91 24.57
N LEU A 183 -4.26 -8.82 23.80
CA LEU A 183 -4.20 -8.62 22.36
C LEU A 183 -4.56 -7.17 21.98
N GLY A 184 -3.75 -6.57 21.12
CA GLY A 184 -4.17 -5.43 20.32
C GLY A 184 -5.22 -5.85 19.28
N LEU A 185 -5.89 -4.88 18.70
CA LEU A 185 -6.83 -5.09 17.59
C LEU A 185 -6.50 -4.15 16.45
N LEU A 186 -6.16 -4.75 15.30
CA LEU A 186 -6.00 -4.02 14.05
C LEU A 186 -7.28 -4.16 13.23
N VAL A 187 -7.96 -3.05 13.00
CA VAL A 187 -9.11 -2.97 12.09
C VAL A 187 -8.62 -2.51 10.73
N LEU A 188 -8.95 -3.27 9.70
CA LEU A 188 -8.33 -3.13 8.37
C LEU A 188 -9.39 -3.14 7.27
N PRO A 189 -9.78 -1.98 6.71
CA PRO A 189 -10.56 -1.92 5.48
C PRO A 189 -9.79 -2.50 4.29
N ASP A 190 -10.45 -2.67 3.15
CA ASP A 190 -9.88 -3.32 1.95
C ASP A 190 -9.36 -4.74 2.24
N ALA A 191 -10.06 -5.47 3.08
CA ALA A 191 -9.58 -6.76 3.57
C ALA A 191 -9.49 -7.82 2.47
N GLU A 192 -10.32 -7.78 1.43
CA GLU A 192 -10.22 -8.68 0.29
C GLU A 192 -8.87 -8.56 -0.43
N ILE A 193 -8.27 -7.38 -0.43
CA ILE A 193 -6.92 -7.17 -0.95
C ILE A 193 -5.87 -7.65 0.05
N TRP A 194 -5.97 -7.19 1.28
CA TRP A 194 -4.96 -7.51 2.29
C TRP A 194 -4.90 -8.99 2.63
N PHE A 195 -6.05 -9.66 2.74
CA PHE A 195 -6.12 -11.09 3.10
C PHE A 195 -5.92 -11.99 1.90
N ASP A 196 -6.63 -11.74 0.78
CA ASP A 196 -6.66 -12.67 -0.35
C ASP A 196 -5.56 -12.41 -1.38
N ARG A 197 -5.14 -11.15 -1.55
CA ARG A 197 -4.12 -10.76 -2.54
C ARG A 197 -2.74 -10.57 -1.94
N MET A 198 -2.65 -10.01 -0.75
CA MET A 198 -1.37 -9.67 -0.11
C MET A 198 -0.92 -10.71 0.92
N ASP A 199 -1.81 -11.55 1.42
CA ASP A 199 -1.52 -12.52 2.50
C ASP A 199 -0.95 -11.86 3.76
N ILE A 200 -1.61 -10.80 4.20
CA ILE A 200 -1.15 -10.02 5.36
C ILE A 200 -1.09 -10.85 6.64
N THR A 201 -1.95 -11.87 6.75
CA THR A 201 -1.98 -12.72 7.95
C THR A 201 -0.69 -13.49 8.13
N ARG A 202 -0.08 -13.97 7.04
CA ARG A 202 1.23 -14.61 7.09
C ARG A 202 2.32 -13.64 7.55
N ALA A 203 2.33 -12.43 6.99
CA ALA A 203 3.33 -11.42 7.32
C ALA A 203 3.21 -10.95 8.77
N LEU A 204 2.00 -10.64 9.23
CA LEU A 204 1.77 -10.22 10.61
C LEU A 204 2.00 -11.35 11.61
N ASP A 205 1.63 -12.58 11.26
CA ASP A 205 1.93 -13.77 12.08
C ASP A 205 3.44 -13.93 12.28
N MET A 206 4.22 -13.77 11.24
CA MET A 206 5.68 -13.77 11.33
C MET A 206 6.19 -12.64 12.21
N ALA A 207 5.67 -11.42 12.04
CA ALA A 207 6.08 -10.26 12.83
C ALA A 207 5.79 -10.46 14.33
N ILE A 208 4.66 -11.07 14.66
CA ILE A 208 4.30 -11.41 16.04
C ILE A 208 5.20 -12.51 16.58
N THR A 209 5.38 -13.59 15.82
CA THR A 209 6.18 -14.76 16.22
C THR A 209 7.64 -14.40 16.47
N THR A 210 8.21 -13.50 15.67
CA THR A 210 9.59 -13.03 15.82
C THR A 210 9.76 -11.90 16.84
N GLY A 211 8.67 -11.42 17.42
CA GLY A 211 8.71 -10.32 18.39
C GLY A 211 8.90 -8.94 17.78
N HIS A 212 8.76 -8.78 16.48
CA HIS A 212 8.88 -7.49 15.79
C HIS A 212 7.72 -6.56 16.15
N ILE A 213 6.51 -7.11 16.30
CA ILE A 213 5.33 -6.39 16.79
C ILE A 213 4.70 -7.15 17.96
N ALA A 214 3.95 -6.44 18.80
CA ALA A 214 3.20 -7.05 19.90
C ALA A 214 2.04 -7.91 19.36
N PRO A 215 1.61 -8.95 20.11
CA PRO A 215 0.48 -9.76 19.70
C PRO A 215 -0.78 -8.95 19.48
N MET A 216 -1.46 -9.20 18.35
CA MET A 216 -2.70 -8.54 18.00
C MET A 216 -3.59 -9.45 17.15
N ALA A 217 -4.88 -9.22 17.25
CA ALA A 217 -5.87 -9.74 16.33
C ALA A 217 -6.06 -8.77 15.14
N ILE A 218 -6.57 -9.29 14.04
CA ILE A 218 -6.97 -8.48 12.88
C ILE A 218 -8.44 -8.68 12.63
N MET A 219 -9.17 -7.59 12.47
CA MET A 219 -10.54 -7.59 11.95
C MET A 219 -10.55 -6.86 10.62
N GLY A 220 -10.61 -7.62 9.55
CA GLY A 220 -10.66 -7.10 8.19
C GLY A 220 -12.08 -6.92 7.69
N ILE A 221 -12.33 -5.86 6.96
CA ILE A 221 -13.65 -5.53 6.41
C ILE A 221 -13.55 -5.51 4.90
N ASP A 222 -14.28 -6.43 4.24
CA ASP A 222 -14.28 -6.53 2.78
C ASP A 222 -15.11 -5.43 2.13
N ASN A 223 -14.67 -4.97 0.98
CA ASN A 223 -15.54 -4.29 0.02
C ASN A 223 -16.26 -5.34 -0.83
N ILE A 224 -17.47 -5.02 -1.29
CA ILE A 224 -18.21 -5.89 -2.22
C ILE A 224 -17.68 -5.71 -3.65
N ASN A 225 -17.46 -4.46 -4.04
CA ASN A 225 -16.91 -4.06 -5.34
C ASN A 225 -16.35 -2.63 -5.26
N GLU A 226 -15.85 -2.10 -6.35
CA GLU A 226 -15.28 -0.75 -6.39
C GLU A 226 -16.31 0.34 -6.07
N SER A 227 -17.54 0.21 -6.53
CA SER A 227 -18.62 1.17 -6.23
C SER A 227 -18.94 1.19 -4.74
N ASP A 228 -19.03 0.03 -4.12
CA ASP A 228 -19.22 -0.10 -2.67
C ASP A 228 -18.04 0.53 -1.91
N ARG A 229 -16.81 0.26 -2.35
CA ARG A 229 -15.61 0.85 -1.76
C ARG A 229 -15.68 2.36 -1.75
N MET A 230 -16.03 2.97 -2.87
CA MET A 230 -16.18 4.43 -2.98
C MET A 230 -17.26 4.98 -2.06
N ASN A 231 -18.31 4.20 -1.81
CA ASN A 231 -19.42 4.62 -0.96
C ASN A 231 -19.14 4.49 0.53
N ILE A 232 -18.36 3.50 0.97
CA ILE A 232 -18.15 3.24 2.41
C ILE A 232 -16.86 3.83 2.96
N LEU A 233 -15.82 3.98 2.14
CA LEU A 233 -14.56 4.58 2.56
C LEU A 233 -14.57 6.11 2.41
N GLY A 234 -13.42 6.73 2.57
CA GLY A 234 -13.33 8.17 2.70
C GLY A 234 -13.87 8.63 4.04
N GLY A 235 -14.46 9.81 4.09
CA GLY A 235 -15.01 10.40 5.31
C GLY A 235 -16.44 9.97 5.66
N ASN A 236 -16.91 8.84 5.15
CA ASN A 236 -18.25 8.33 5.40
C ASN A 236 -18.37 7.76 6.81
N LYS A 237 -19.28 8.32 7.60
CA LYS A 237 -19.43 8.01 9.03
C LYS A 237 -20.00 6.62 9.29
N GLU A 238 -20.86 6.12 8.40
CA GLU A 238 -21.64 4.90 8.62
C GLU A 238 -20.73 3.69 8.91
N LEU A 239 -19.70 3.48 8.10
CA LEU A 239 -18.74 2.40 8.32
C LEU A 239 -18.05 2.54 9.69
N ILE A 240 -17.59 3.75 10.02
CA ILE A 240 -16.86 3.99 11.26
C ILE A 240 -17.74 3.71 12.47
N PHE A 241 -18.99 4.16 12.46
CA PHE A 241 -19.94 3.89 13.55
C PHE A 241 -20.30 2.42 13.64
N ASP A 242 -20.51 1.74 12.51
CA ASP A 242 -20.79 0.30 12.52
C ASP A 242 -19.61 -0.51 13.09
N ILE A 243 -18.40 -0.12 12.77
CA ILE A 243 -17.21 -0.75 13.36
C ILE A 243 -17.16 -0.53 14.88
N ALA A 244 -17.27 0.73 15.30
CA ALA A 244 -17.06 1.10 16.70
C ALA A 244 -18.20 0.68 17.61
N GLU A 245 -19.44 0.75 17.13
CA GLU A 245 -20.64 0.54 17.95
C GLU A 245 -21.22 -0.87 17.83
N ASN A 246 -20.94 -1.58 16.73
CA ASN A 246 -21.53 -2.90 16.46
C ASN A 246 -20.47 -4.01 16.33
N LEU A 247 -19.52 -3.87 15.40
CA LEU A 247 -18.57 -4.96 15.10
C LEU A 247 -17.59 -5.23 16.24
N ILE A 248 -16.96 -4.21 16.79
CA ILE A 248 -15.98 -4.38 17.88
C ILE A 248 -16.67 -4.89 19.15
N PRO A 249 -17.82 -4.33 19.59
CA PRO A 249 -18.55 -4.90 20.72
C PRO A 249 -19.00 -6.35 20.49
N GLN A 250 -19.42 -6.70 19.28
CA GLN A 250 -19.77 -8.09 18.94
C GLN A 250 -18.54 -9.01 19.04
N LEU A 251 -17.39 -8.58 18.51
CA LEU A 251 -16.14 -9.32 18.61
C LEU A 251 -15.79 -9.62 20.07
N TYR A 252 -15.91 -8.64 20.94
CA TYR A 252 -15.62 -8.81 22.37
C TYR A 252 -16.59 -9.76 23.05
N ARG A 253 -17.86 -9.76 22.67
CA ARG A 253 -18.85 -10.71 23.19
C ARG A 253 -18.64 -12.13 22.69
N ASP A 254 -18.23 -12.27 21.42
CA ASP A 254 -18.02 -13.59 20.80
C ASP A 254 -16.77 -14.28 21.31
N TYR A 255 -15.79 -13.52 21.83
CA TYR A 255 -14.52 -14.01 22.34
C TYR A 255 -14.26 -13.52 23.78
N PRO A 256 -15.10 -13.94 24.75
CA PRO A 256 -15.04 -13.40 26.11
C PRO A 256 -13.79 -13.78 26.90
N ASN A 257 -13.06 -14.81 26.46
CA ASN A 257 -11.82 -15.26 27.11
C ASN A 257 -10.59 -14.49 26.68
N ILE A 258 -10.69 -13.64 25.67
CA ILE A 258 -9.57 -12.79 25.22
C ILE A 258 -9.53 -11.54 26.08
N VAL A 259 -8.33 -11.23 26.59
CA VAL A 259 -8.04 -9.97 27.23
C VAL A 259 -7.52 -9.02 26.16
N TRP A 260 -8.27 -7.95 25.93
CA TRP A 260 -7.88 -6.93 24.94
C TRP A 260 -6.96 -5.91 25.59
N ALA A 261 -5.95 -5.47 24.85
CA ALA A 261 -4.91 -4.57 25.34
C ALA A 261 -5.37 -3.12 25.56
N GLY A 262 -6.62 -2.82 25.19
CA GLY A 262 -7.25 -1.53 25.43
C GLY A 262 -7.18 -0.56 24.27
N ARG A 263 -7.74 0.63 24.48
CA ARG A 263 -7.96 1.65 23.46
C ARG A 263 -6.70 2.02 22.68
N SER A 264 -5.59 2.21 23.36
CA SER A 264 -4.34 2.63 22.70
C SER A 264 -3.75 1.58 21.75
N ASN A 265 -4.16 0.33 21.89
CA ASN A 265 -3.82 -0.78 21.01
C ASN A 265 -5.00 -1.23 20.14
N THR A 266 -6.04 -0.43 20.08
CA THR A 266 -7.14 -0.58 19.12
C THR A 266 -6.88 0.39 17.97
N ILE A 267 -6.53 -0.15 16.82
CA ILE A 267 -5.89 0.56 15.72
C ILE A 267 -6.76 0.44 14.47
N LEU A 268 -7.07 1.55 13.84
CA LEU A 268 -7.62 1.53 12.47
C LEU A 268 -6.53 1.96 11.51
N ALA A 269 -6.21 1.10 10.56
CA ALA A 269 -5.22 1.35 9.53
C ALA A 269 -5.88 1.36 8.15
N GLY A 270 -5.49 2.27 7.30
CA GLY A 270 -5.95 2.32 5.93
C GLY A 270 -5.02 3.10 5.02
N GLN A 271 -5.19 2.89 3.73
CA GLN A 271 -4.48 3.62 2.68
C GLN A 271 -5.47 4.19 1.68
N SER A 272 -5.07 5.25 0.99
CA SER A 272 -5.89 5.90 -0.02
C SER A 272 -7.22 6.40 0.56
N LEU A 273 -8.37 5.97 0.05
CA LEU A 273 -9.68 6.26 0.66
C LEU A 273 -9.78 5.71 2.08
N GLY A 274 -9.22 4.53 2.33
CA GLY A 274 -9.13 3.94 3.67
C GLY A 274 -8.25 4.74 4.61
N GLY A 275 -7.28 5.47 4.09
CA GLY A 275 -6.48 6.42 4.86
C GLY A 275 -7.29 7.61 5.38
N VAL A 276 -8.23 8.09 4.58
CA VAL A 276 -9.20 9.11 5.03
C VAL A 276 -10.13 8.53 6.09
N THR A 277 -10.61 7.31 5.89
CA THR A 277 -11.44 6.61 6.89
C THR A 277 -10.71 6.53 8.23
N ALA A 278 -9.44 6.16 8.22
CA ALA A 278 -8.62 6.08 9.43
C ALA A 278 -8.52 7.45 10.13
N LEU A 279 -8.24 8.51 9.39
CA LEU A 279 -8.18 9.87 9.93
C LEU A 279 -9.51 10.31 10.52
N MET A 280 -10.61 10.04 9.85
CA MET A 280 -11.94 10.40 10.35
C MET A 280 -12.35 9.58 11.58
N ALA A 281 -11.88 8.34 11.70
CA ALA A 281 -12.10 7.53 12.90
C ALA A 281 -11.48 8.15 14.16
N ALA A 282 -10.38 8.89 14.00
CA ALA A 282 -9.78 9.64 15.11
C ALA A 282 -10.74 10.69 15.70
N ILE A 283 -11.69 11.18 14.92
CA ILE A 283 -12.70 12.15 15.35
C ILE A 283 -13.99 11.43 15.72
N TYR A 284 -14.52 10.58 14.83
CA TYR A 284 -15.86 10.00 14.97
C TYR A 284 -15.91 8.81 15.94
N ALA A 285 -14.78 8.18 16.21
CA ALA A 285 -14.68 7.04 17.11
C ALA A 285 -13.46 7.12 18.04
N SER A 286 -13.20 8.30 18.57
CA SER A 286 -12.05 8.59 19.44
C SER A 286 -12.07 7.80 20.76
N THR A 287 -13.24 7.39 21.23
CA THR A 287 -13.36 6.53 22.41
C THR A 287 -12.99 5.08 22.14
N THR A 288 -12.97 4.67 20.87
CA THR A 288 -12.65 3.30 20.44
C THR A 288 -11.18 3.19 20.01
N PHE A 289 -10.74 4.08 19.13
CA PHE A 289 -9.40 4.02 18.53
C PHE A 289 -8.44 4.98 19.19
N GLY A 290 -7.40 4.44 19.78
CA GLY A 290 -6.30 5.23 20.36
C GLY A 290 -5.12 5.42 19.40
N THR A 291 -5.07 4.68 18.31
CA THR A 291 -4.03 4.77 17.28
C THR A 291 -4.65 4.69 15.89
N ILE A 292 -4.18 5.55 15.01
CA ILE A 292 -4.59 5.62 13.61
C ILE A 292 -3.34 5.48 12.74
N ILE A 293 -3.42 4.61 11.74
CA ILE A 293 -2.39 4.48 10.70
C ILE A 293 -3.01 4.90 9.37
N SER A 294 -2.52 5.97 8.78
CA SER A 294 -3.05 6.50 7.52
C SER A 294 -1.93 6.66 6.51
N HIS A 295 -1.98 5.86 5.46
CA HIS A 295 -0.99 5.85 4.39
C HIS A 295 -1.58 6.41 3.10
N SER A 296 -0.89 7.35 2.48
CA SER A 296 -1.31 7.97 1.22
C SER A 296 -2.78 8.38 1.23
N PRO A 297 -3.27 9.08 2.26
CA PRO A 297 -4.69 9.42 2.35
C PRO A 297 -5.13 10.26 1.16
N SER A 298 -6.34 10.00 0.68
CA SER A 298 -6.96 10.75 -0.42
C SER A 298 -7.38 12.14 0.04
N MET A 299 -6.41 13.05 0.17
CA MET A 299 -6.61 14.39 0.72
C MET A 299 -7.56 15.27 -0.11
N TRP A 300 -7.81 14.89 -1.37
CA TRP A 300 -8.77 15.52 -2.27
C TRP A 300 -10.23 15.19 -1.94
N TRP A 301 -10.45 14.17 -1.11
CA TRP A 301 -11.80 13.70 -0.83
C TRP A 301 -12.62 14.74 -0.06
N ASN A 302 -13.88 14.89 -0.47
CA ASN A 302 -14.89 15.63 0.29
C ASN A 302 -16.28 14.98 0.03
N PRO A 303 -17.29 15.27 0.86
CA PRO A 303 -18.62 14.66 0.70
C PRO A 303 -19.37 15.14 -0.56
N ASP A 304 -18.93 16.23 -1.18
CA ASP A 304 -19.59 16.89 -2.31
C ASP A 304 -18.87 16.66 -3.65
N GLN A 305 -18.26 15.49 -3.86
CA GLN A 305 -17.57 15.08 -5.09
C GLN A 305 -16.18 15.67 -5.31
N GLY A 306 -15.26 15.42 -4.41
CA GLY A 306 -13.85 15.70 -4.63
C GLY A 306 -13.26 14.89 -5.80
N SER A 307 -12.31 15.50 -6.50
CA SER A 307 -11.61 14.87 -7.62
C SER A 307 -10.10 14.99 -7.45
N PRO A 308 -9.34 13.88 -7.58
CA PRO A 308 -7.89 13.95 -7.51
C PRO A 308 -7.26 14.76 -8.66
N ILE A 309 -7.93 14.83 -9.81
CA ILE A 309 -7.43 15.53 -10.99
C ILE A 309 -7.49 17.04 -10.81
N LEU A 310 -8.53 17.55 -10.13
CA LEU A 310 -8.77 18.97 -9.93
C LEU A 310 -8.15 19.51 -8.64
N PHE A 311 -7.66 18.65 -7.78
CA PHE A 311 -7.10 19.02 -6.49
C PHE A 311 -5.65 19.48 -6.62
N THR A 312 -5.37 20.68 -6.09
CA THR A 312 -4.05 21.32 -6.19
C THR A 312 -3.42 21.53 -4.81
N GLU A 313 -2.15 21.90 -4.80
CA GLU A 313 -1.41 22.25 -3.58
C GLU A 313 -2.04 23.39 -2.78
N ASN A 314 -2.65 24.34 -3.49
CA ASN A 314 -3.23 25.53 -2.87
C ASN A 314 -4.68 25.32 -2.41
N ASP A 315 -5.31 24.21 -2.77
CA ASP A 315 -6.63 23.87 -2.30
C ASP A 315 -6.63 23.53 -0.82
N THR A 316 -7.75 23.77 -0.16
CA THR A 316 -7.96 23.36 1.21
C THR A 316 -8.52 21.93 1.23
N SER A 317 -7.85 21.04 1.97
CA SER A 317 -8.35 19.69 2.15
C SER A 317 -9.48 19.66 3.18
N TRP A 318 -10.64 19.16 2.77
CA TRP A 318 -11.77 18.94 3.68
C TRP A 318 -11.35 18.02 4.85
N VAL A 319 -10.56 17.00 4.56
CA VAL A 319 -10.05 16.06 5.57
C VAL A 319 -9.25 16.79 6.65
N SER A 320 -8.33 17.66 6.24
CA SER A 320 -7.53 18.47 7.17
C SER A 320 -8.40 19.42 7.98
N GLU A 321 -9.36 20.07 7.34
CA GLU A 321 -10.29 21.00 8.03
C GLU A 321 -11.07 20.27 9.13
N GLN A 322 -11.58 19.07 8.86
CA GLN A 322 -12.34 18.31 9.84
C GLN A 322 -11.49 17.97 11.08
N ILE A 323 -10.27 17.51 10.88
CA ILE A 323 -9.38 17.14 11.97
C ILE A 323 -8.95 18.36 12.79
N LEU A 324 -8.62 19.46 12.11
CA LEU A 324 -8.09 20.66 12.77
C LEU A 324 -9.18 21.50 13.44
N SER A 325 -10.42 21.40 12.99
CA SER A 325 -11.55 22.10 13.62
C SER A 325 -12.03 21.42 14.91
N ALA A 326 -11.82 20.12 15.02
CA ALA A 326 -12.16 19.35 16.22
C ALA A 326 -11.03 18.35 16.52
N PRO A 327 -9.83 18.84 16.96
CA PRO A 327 -8.68 17.95 17.14
C PRO A 327 -9.00 16.81 18.12
N PRO A 328 -8.70 15.56 17.74
CA PRO A 328 -8.94 14.42 18.60
C PRO A 328 -8.01 14.50 19.82
N LYS A 329 -8.47 13.96 20.96
CA LYS A 329 -7.68 13.90 22.19
C LYS A 329 -7.12 12.49 22.37
N ASP A 330 -5.86 12.43 22.80
CA ASP A 330 -5.19 11.18 23.16
C ASP A 330 -5.20 10.13 22.05
N VAL A 331 -5.03 10.58 20.81
CA VAL A 331 -4.91 9.70 19.64
C VAL A 331 -3.50 9.85 19.07
N ASN A 332 -2.85 8.70 18.83
CA ASN A 332 -1.59 8.63 18.11
C ASN A 332 -1.89 8.48 16.62
N ILE A 333 -1.39 9.39 15.80
CA ILE A 333 -1.60 9.39 14.36
C ILE A 333 -0.27 9.08 13.66
N GLN A 334 -0.23 7.96 12.93
CA GLN A 334 0.91 7.52 12.14
C GLN A 334 0.60 7.80 10.66
N LEU A 335 1.29 8.77 10.07
CA LEU A 335 1.14 9.14 8.68
C LEU A 335 2.25 8.56 7.81
N GLY A 336 1.92 8.15 6.62
CA GLY A 336 2.87 7.75 5.59
C GLY A 336 2.46 8.27 4.23
N VAL A 337 3.41 8.63 3.40
CA VAL A 337 3.17 9.08 2.02
C VAL A 337 4.35 8.72 1.14
N GLY A 338 4.09 8.42 -0.13
CA GLY A 338 5.13 8.23 -1.14
C GLY A 338 5.64 9.56 -1.66
N SER A 339 6.96 9.71 -1.76
CA SER A 339 7.60 10.95 -2.24
C SER A 339 7.18 11.35 -3.66
N LEU A 340 6.68 10.40 -4.45
CA LEU A 340 6.24 10.62 -5.84
C LEU A 340 4.73 10.87 -5.96
N GLU A 341 4.02 11.09 -4.86
CA GLU A 341 2.58 11.32 -4.88
C GLU A 341 2.17 12.78 -5.07
N GLY A 342 3.09 13.62 -5.51
CA GLY A 342 2.80 15.00 -5.92
C GLY A 342 2.10 15.83 -4.85
N THR A 343 0.91 16.33 -5.17
CA THR A 343 0.09 17.20 -4.29
C THR A 343 -0.22 16.54 -2.93
N THR A 344 -0.40 15.24 -2.88
CA THR A 344 -0.67 14.52 -1.63
C THR A 344 0.46 14.68 -0.63
N VAL A 345 1.70 14.72 -1.08
CA VAL A 345 2.88 14.90 -0.20
C VAL A 345 2.77 16.19 0.60
N SER A 346 2.55 17.30 -0.09
CA SER A 346 2.43 18.64 0.55
C SER A 346 1.28 18.71 1.55
N HIS A 347 0.13 18.15 1.19
CA HIS A 347 -1.05 18.14 2.06
C HIS A 347 -0.83 17.29 3.32
N VAL A 348 -0.22 16.14 3.18
CA VAL A 348 0.09 15.26 4.33
C VAL A 348 1.14 15.89 5.24
N GLN A 349 2.17 16.51 4.67
CA GLN A 349 3.19 17.22 5.43
C GLN A 349 2.60 18.38 6.24
N ARG A 350 1.74 19.18 5.63
CA ARG A 350 1.05 20.29 6.31
C ARG A 350 0.10 19.79 7.40
N LEU A 351 -0.63 18.71 7.14
CA LEU A 351 -1.47 18.09 8.17
C LEU A 351 -0.63 17.65 9.37
N HIS A 352 0.47 16.96 9.13
CA HIS A 352 1.39 16.54 10.19
C HIS A 352 1.90 17.71 11.03
N GLN A 353 2.38 18.77 10.39
CA GLN A 353 2.86 19.97 11.07
C GLN A 353 1.76 20.63 11.91
N SER A 354 0.54 20.70 11.38
CA SER A 354 -0.62 21.25 12.08
C SER A 354 -1.05 20.40 13.29
N LEU A 355 -0.97 19.09 13.16
CA LEU A 355 -1.25 18.16 14.28
C LEU A 355 -0.25 18.35 15.41
N ILE A 356 1.03 18.46 15.10
CA ILE A 356 2.10 18.73 16.08
C ILE A 356 1.86 20.09 16.77
N ALA A 357 1.56 21.12 15.98
CA ALA A 357 1.27 22.46 16.52
C ALA A 357 0.03 22.48 17.43
N ALA A 358 -0.94 21.61 17.19
CA ALA A 358 -2.13 21.45 18.04
C ALA A 358 -1.87 20.57 19.29
N GLY A 359 -0.65 20.11 19.49
CA GLY A 359 -0.26 19.28 20.64
C GLY A 359 -0.61 17.81 20.52
N LEU A 360 -0.91 17.34 19.32
CA LEU A 360 -1.23 15.93 19.06
C LEU A 360 0.03 15.11 18.79
N GLU A 361 -0.04 13.82 19.12
CA GLU A 361 1.01 12.87 18.79
C GLU A 361 0.86 12.44 17.34
N SER A 362 1.78 12.87 16.49
CA SER A 362 1.79 12.57 15.07
C SER A 362 3.19 12.23 14.59
N ASN A 363 3.29 11.18 13.80
CA ASN A 363 4.50 10.80 13.07
C ASN A 363 4.22 10.83 11.58
N LEU A 364 5.23 11.22 10.80
CA LEU A 364 5.19 11.15 9.35
C LEU A 364 6.43 10.44 8.82
N THR A 365 6.24 9.44 7.99
CA THR A 365 7.31 8.80 7.22
C THR A 365 7.04 9.02 5.73
N VAL A 366 8.02 9.55 5.02
CA VAL A 366 7.98 9.69 3.57
C VAL A 366 8.80 8.56 2.96
N TYR A 367 8.14 7.71 2.17
CA TYR A 367 8.76 6.59 1.48
C TYR A 367 9.13 7.01 0.04
N ALA A 368 10.27 6.55 -0.45
CA ALA A 368 10.61 6.75 -1.85
C ALA A 368 9.80 5.77 -2.72
N GLY A 369 8.66 6.24 -3.17
CA GLY A 369 7.70 5.43 -3.93
C GLY A 369 6.46 6.24 -4.32
N GLY A 370 5.52 5.57 -4.93
CA GLY A 370 4.27 6.15 -5.40
C GLY A 370 3.07 5.80 -4.52
N HIS A 371 1.91 5.67 -5.16
CA HIS A 371 0.65 5.27 -4.53
C HIS A 371 0.52 3.75 -4.65
N ASP A 372 1.13 2.99 -3.71
CA ASP A 372 1.58 1.65 -4.04
C ASP A 372 1.61 0.70 -2.84
N TYR A 373 0.93 -0.43 -2.96
CA TYR A 373 1.01 -1.51 -1.98
C TYR A 373 2.44 -2.03 -1.79
N ALA A 374 3.31 -1.87 -2.75
CA ALA A 374 4.69 -2.33 -2.65
C ALA A 374 5.40 -1.75 -1.42
N TRP A 375 5.14 -0.49 -1.05
CA TRP A 375 5.66 0.07 0.18
C TRP A 375 4.62 0.11 1.32
N TRP A 376 3.31 0.23 1.02
CA TRP A 376 2.27 0.22 2.06
C TRP A 376 2.35 -1.02 2.94
N ARG A 377 2.64 -2.18 2.35
CA ARG A 377 2.76 -3.44 3.09
C ARG A 377 3.85 -3.40 4.17
N GLY A 378 5.02 -2.86 3.85
CA GLY A 378 6.08 -2.69 4.84
C GLY A 378 5.78 -1.59 5.84
N ALA A 379 5.18 -0.51 5.37
CA ALA A 379 4.84 0.64 6.19
C ALA A 379 3.82 0.34 7.31
N ILE A 380 2.86 -0.55 7.07
CA ILE A 380 1.91 -0.93 8.11
C ILE A 380 2.60 -1.67 9.25
N ILE A 381 3.51 -2.57 8.94
CA ILE A 381 4.31 -3.27 9.97
C ILE A 381 5.24 -2.31 10.68
N ASP A 382 5.90 -1.41 9.95
CA ASP A 382 6.78 -0.39 10.54
C ASP A 382 6.01 0.50 11.54
N ALA A 383 4.80 0.93 11.17
CA ALA A 383 3.96 1.75 12.04
C ALA A 383 3.56 1.00 13.31
N LEU A 384 3.19 -0.27 13.19
CA LEU A 384 2.85 -1.13 14.33
C LEU A 384 4.06 -1.36 15.23
N ALA A 385 5.23 -1.60 14.67
CA ALA A 385 6.46 -1.83 15.41
C ALA A 385 6.91 -0.56 16.15
N ASN A 386 6.89 0.59 15.49
CA ASN A 386 7.29 1.87 16.10
C ASN A 386 6.40 2.25 17.28
N TYR A 387 5.11 2.03 17.15
CA TYR A 387 4.15 2.28 18.22
C TYR A 387 4.42 1.41 19.46
N ASN A 388 4.63 0.11 19.25
CA ASN A 388 4.88 -0.84 20.33
C ASN A 388 6.20 -0.56 21.08
N CYS A 389 7.26 -0.19 20.35
CA CYS A 389 8.54 0.16 20.94
C CYS A 389 8.46 1.37 21.88
N ARG A 390 7.67 2.39 21.53
CA ARG A 390 7.45 3.56 22.36
C ARG A 390 6.76 3.22 23.67
N LYS A 391 5.73 2.35 23.66
CA LYS A 391 5.00 1.96 24.86
C LYS A 391 5.81 1.09 25.82
N ILE A 392 6.69 0.27 25.31
CA ILE A 392 7.61 -0.54 26.14
C ILE A 392 8.59 0.38 26.87
N SER A 393 9.08 1.44 26.23
CA SER A 393 9.97 2.41 26.90
C SER A 393 9.26 3.25 27.97
N ASP A 394 8.00 3.63 27.76
CA ASP A 394 7.21 4.40 28.73
C ASP A 394 6.85 3.58 29.97
N ASN A 395 6.65 2.27 29.84
CA ASN A 395 6.38 1.38 30.95
C ASN A 395 7.61 1.01 31.78
N ASN A 396 8.82 1.26 31.29
CA ASN A 396 10.07 1.03 32.02
C ASN A 396 10.48 2.22 32.94
N PHE A 397 9.68 3.27 32.95
CA PHE A 397 9.92 4.47 33.79
C PHE A 397 8.88 4.67 34.90
N VAL A 398 8.15 3.61 35.31
CA VAL A 398 7.26 3.65 36.49
C VAL A 398 7.86 2.79 37.62
#